data_c440cd7145810a2c4d361440e889a064
#
_entry.id   c440cd7145810a2c4d361440e889a064
#
_cell.length_a   1.000
_cell.length_b   1.000
_cell.length_c   1.000
_cell.angle_alpha   90.00
_cell.angle_beta   90.00
_cell.angle_gamma   90.00
#
_symmetry.space_group_name_H-M   'P 1'
#
loop_
_entity.id
_entity.type
_entity.pdbx_description
1 polymer ?
#
loop_
_entity_poly.entity_id
_entity_poly.type
_entity_poly.pdbx_seq_one_letter_code
_entity_poly.pdbx_strand_id
1 'polypeptide(L)'
;QQPFSLFLGSIFTAFFFSLICFVSTSAAGEVWVANMKGANVEVIDTSSNKIIKTIATGAGAHNVTFSPDGKLAYIANLGTNSITIIDTATKEKLADVLTDTKAHDVAVSPDGKIAVSCNVGAGNITFIDVASKKATHTMSTGKKAITAVFSPDGKTLYVANAGDATISVVDVNTKKIVKTFTGAKGVMAIKPTANFDQLWLNDPTDDKLLLMNPKTGLIEASIDVPGEPHGLVHSPDGKTVYVGQRKLNQISMIDTTSRKIVKTTPIGQRPDMLAISSDGKTIFVAIRDENKLAVVSAADLSVKTKINTSGETHGVAYRD
;
A
#
# COMPACT_ATOMS: atom_id res chain seq x y z
N GLN A 1 80.32 -52.89 -1.85
CA GLN A 1 78.87 -53.02 -1.50
C GLN A 1 78.34 -51.62 -1.12
N GLN A 2 77.57 -51.05 -2.04
CA GLN A 2 76.84 -49.75 -1.76
C GLN A 2 75.38 -50.03 -1.52
N PRO A 3 74.66 -49.27 -0.62
CA PRO A 3 73.26 -49.41 -0.51
C PRO A 3 72.49 -48.33 -1.36
N PHE A 4 71.47 -48.81 -1.97
CA PHE A 4 70.44 -48.02 -2.71
C PHE A 4 69.73 -47.07 -1.82
N SER A 5 69.62 -45.76 -2.20
CA SER A 5 68.73 -44.80 -1.59
C SER A 5 67.50 -44.59 -2.46
N LEU A 6 66.37 -44.93 -1.90
CA LEU A 6 65.04 -44.60 -2.49
C LEU A 6 64.68 -43.12 -2.28
N PHE A 7 64.47 -42.41 -3.37
CA PHE A 7 63.87 -41.11 -3.39
C PHE A 7 62.29 -41.24 -3.38
N LEU A 8 61.64 -40.89 -2.31
CA LEU A 8 60.22 -40.72 -2.30
C LEU A 8 59.90 -39.28 -2.74
N GLY A 9 59.32 -39.12 -3.92
CA GLY A 9 58.78 -37.89 -4.42
C GLY A 9 57.36 -37.66 -3.88
N SER A 10 57.20 -36.65 -3.04
CA SER A 10 55.88 -36.21 -2.55
C SER A 10 55.18 -35.34 -3.62
N ILE A 11 54.11 -35.85 -4.18
CA ILE A 11 53.22 -35.08 -5.07
C ILE A 11 52.27 -34.29 -4.18
N PHE A 12 52.45 -32.98 -4.11
CA PHE A 12 51.48 -32.06 -3.50
C PHE A 12 50.40 -31.75 -4.54
N THR A 13 49.21 -32.33 -4.38
CA THR A 13 48.03 -31.98 -5.15
C THR A 13 47.36 -30.78 -4.47
N ALA A 14 47.50 -29.58 -5.04
CA ALA A 14 46.82 -28.39 -4.59
C ALA A 14 45.36 -28.45 -5.03
N PHE A 15 44.45 -28.66 -4.10
CA PHE A 15 43.01 -28.47 -4.31
C PHE A 15 42.69 -26.98 -4.31
N PHE A 16 42.40 -26.41 -5.47
CA PHE A 16 41.80 -25.10 -5.61
C PHE A 16 40.31 -25.20 -5.23
N PHE A 17 39.95 -24.81 -4.01
CA PHE A 17 38.58 -24.56 -3.65
C PHE A 17 38.13 -23.22 -4.29
N SER A 18 37.44 -23.33 -5.42
CA SER A 18 36.75 -22.16 -5.99
C SER A 18 35.56 -21.81 -5.10
N LEU A 19 35.72 -20.76 -4.31
CA LEU A 19 34.63 -20.18 -3.51
C LEU A 19 33.65 -19.50 -4.47
N ILE A 20 32.61 -20.23 -4.91
CA ILE A 20 31.51 -19.65 -5.67
C ILE A 20 30.73 -18.80 -4.64
N CYS A 21 31.01 -17.51 -4.61
CA CYS A 21 30.14 -16.53 -3.95
C CYS A 21 28.80 -16.53 -4.71
N PHE A 22 27.80 -17.21 -4.17
CA PHE A 22 26.42 -16.96 -4.56
C PHE A 22 26.07 -15.55 -4.10
N VAL A 23 26.23 -14.57 -4.98
CA VAL A 23 25.59 -13.29 -4.83
C VAL A 23 24.09 -13.58 -4.96
N SER A 24 23.42 -13.72 -3.82
CA SER A 24 21.96 -13.69 -3.78
C SER A 24 21.55 -12.31 -4.28
N THR A 25 21.25 -12.21 -5.55
CA THR A 25 20.54 -11.04 -6.07
C THR A 25 19.16 -11.10 -5.42
N SER A 26 18.95 -10.28 -4.39
CA SER A 26 17.61 -9.96 -3.95
C SER A 26 16.82 -9.62 -5.21
N ALA A 27 15.71 -10.29 -5.43
CA ALA A 27 14.85 -9.94 -6.55
C ALA A 27 14.53 -8.45 -6.41
N ALA A 28 14.68 -7.70 -7.49
CA ALA A 28 14.36 -6.28 -7.47
C ALA A 28 12.87 -6.15 -7.13
N GLY A 29 12.53 -5.33 -6.13
CA GLY A 29 11.15 -5.08 -5.77
C GLY A 29 10.41 -4.37 -6.91
N GLU A 30 9.10 -4.46 -6.89
CA GLU A 30 8.22 -3.82 -7.86
C GLU A 30 7.34 -2.77 -7.17
N VAL A 31 7.15 -1.63 -7.83
CA VAL A 31 6.11 -0.66 -7.47
C VAL A 31 5.03 -0.69 -8.52
N TRP A 32 3.81 -0.89 -8.08
CA TRP A 32 2.63 -0.88 -8.93
C TRP A 32 1.88 0.45 -8.74
N VAL A 33 1.59 1.10 -9.85
CA VAL A 33 1.06 2.47 -9.87
C VAL A 33 -0.24 2.50 -10.67
N ALA A 34 -1.34 2.83 -10.01
CA ALA A 34 -2.64 3.00 -10.68
C ALA A 34 -2.75 4.41 -11.28
N ASN A 35 -3.15 4.46 -12.55
CA ASN A 35 -3.30 5.68 -13.34
C ASN A 35 -4.76 5.88 -13.73
N MET A 36 -5.42 6.88 -13.14
CA MET A 36 -6.87 7.05 -13.28
C MET A 36 -7.28 7.37 -14.72
N LYS A 37 -6.62 8.33 -15.38
CA LYS A 37 -6.89 8.65 -16.80
C LYS A 37 -6.34 7.62 -17.76
N GLY A 38 -5.26 6.94 -17.38
CA GLY A 38 -4.67 5.86 -18.17
C GLY A 38 -5.50 4.59 -18.21
N ALA A 39 -6.45 4.41 -17.29
CA ALA A 39 -7.21 3.17 -17.09
C ALA A 39 -6.30 1.94 -17.09
N ASN A 40 -5.20 2.04 -16.37
CA ASN A 40 -4.18 1.01 -16.27
C ASN A 40 -3.45 1.02 -14.93
N VAL A 41 -2.72 -0.04 -14.67
CA VAL A 41 -1.68 -0.09 -13.67
C VAL A 41 -0.33 -0.29 -14.36
N GLU A 42 0.67 0.46 -13.97
CA GLU A 42 2.05 0.33 -14.43
C GLU A 42 2.90 -0.34 -13.37
N VAL A 43 3.69 -1.33 -13.77
CA VAL A 43 4.63 -2.05 -12.93
C VAL A 43 6.02 -1.48 -13.18
N ILE A 44 6.65 -1.01 -12.13
CA ILE A 44 7.96 -0.35 -12.18
C ILE A 44 8.96 -1.22 -11.41
N ASP A 45 10.05 -1.59 -12.07
CA ASP A 45 11.19 -2.25 -11.43
C ASP A 45 11.99 -1.23 -10.62
N THR A 46 12.16 -1.50 -9.31
CA THR A 46 12.76 -0.53 -8.38
C THR A 46 14.27 -0.43 -8.49
N SER A 47 14.94 -1.39 -9.11
CA SER A 47 16.39 -1.35 -9.33
C SER A 47 16.77 -0.45 -10.50
N SER A 48 15.97 -0.49 -11.56
CA SER A 48 16.19 0.28 -12.79
C SER A 48 15.37 1.56 -12.87
N ASN A 49 14.34 1.71 -12.03
CA ASN A 49 13.34 2.77 -12.08
C ASN A 49 12.63 2.86 -13.45
N LYS A 50 12.40 1.72 -14.09
CA LYS A 50 11.75 1.63 -15.40
C LYS A 50 10.39 0.95 -15.29
N ILE A 51 9.43 1.42 -16.08
CA ILE A 51 8.16 0.70 -16.32
C ILE A 51 8.49 -0.56 -17.10
N ILE A 52 8.19 -1.72 -16.52
CA ILE A 52 8.44 -3.04 -17.13
C ILE A 52 7.16 -3.66 -17.69
N LYS A 53 5.99 -3.20 -17.26
CA LYS A 53 4.69 -3.66 -17.77
C LYS A 53 3.63 -2.59 -17.56
N THR A 54 2.74 -2.45 -18.52
CA THR A 54 1.49 -1.70 -18.40
C THR A 54 0.34 -2.68 -18.58
N ILE A 55 -0.59 -2.71 -17.63
CA ILE A 55 -1.71 -3.66 -17.60
C ILE A 55 -3.01 -2.87 -17.63
N ALA A 56 -3.85 -3.13 -18.62
CA ALA A 56 -5.16 -2.49 -18.75
C ALA A 56 -6.09 -2.94 -17.60
N THR A 57 -6.78 -1.97 -17.01
CA THR A 57 -7.75 -2.17 -15.93
C THR A 57 -9.12 -1.62 -16.34
N GLY A 58 -10.04 -1.47 -15.42
CA GLY A 58 -11.23 -0.63 -15.62
C GLY A 58 -10.89 0.86 -15.62
N ALA A 59 -11.80 1.68 -16.13
CA ALA A 59 -11.65 3.13 -16.12
C ALA A 59 -11.59 3.69 -14.68
N GLY A 60 -10.74 4.69 -14.48
CA GLY A 60 -10.57 5.31 -13.17
C GLY A 60 -9.79 4.42 -12.19
N ALA A 61 -8.74 3.73 -12.65
CA ALA A 61 -7.85 2.93 -11.80
C ALA A 61 -7.33 3.79 -10.65
N HIS A 62 -7.71 3.46 -9.41
CA HIS A 62 -7.56 4.35 -8.28
C HIS A 62 -6.54 3.84 -7.25
N ASN A 63 -6.81 2.73 -6.57
CA ASN A 63 -5.92 2.14 -5.58
C ASN A 63 -5.44 0.75 -6.00
N VAL A 64 -4.26 0.38 -5.50
CA VAL A 64 -3.62 -0.93 -5.68
C VAL A 64 -3.44 -1.57 -4.31
N THR A 65 -3.86 -2.82 -4.16
CA THR A 65 -3.64 -3.61 -2.95
C THR A 65 -3.17 -5.00 -3.35
N PHE A 66 -2.17 -5.55 -2.66
CA PHE A 66 -1.73 -6.93 -2.86
C PHE A 66 -2.43 -7.89 -1.89
N SER A 67 -2.59 -9.15 -2.31
CA SER A 67 -2.90 -10.23 -1.38
C SER A 67 -1.77 -10.41 -0.36
N PRO A 68 -2.04 -10.95 0.85
CA PRO A 68 -1.02 -11.14 1.89
C PRO A 68 0.17 -12.01 1.44
N ASP A 69 -0.05 -12.96 0.53
CA ASP A 69 0.98 -13.80 -0.06
C ASP A 69 1.67 -13.17 -1.30
N GLY A 70 1.27 -11.95 -1.66
CA GLY A 70 1.82 -11.20 -2.79
C GLY A 70 1.49 -11.75 -4.19
N LYS A 71 0.64 -12.79 -4.31
CA LYS A 71 0.37 -13.43 -5.60
C LYS A 71 -0.68 -12.73 -6.45
N LEU A 72 -1.55 -11.94 -5.83
CA LEU A 72 -2.60 -11.21 -6.51
C LEU A 72 -2.48 -9.71 -6.22
N ALA A 73 -2.75 -8.91 -7.24
CA ALA A 73 -2.98 -7.48 -7.10
C ALA A 73 -4.44 -7.16 -7.40
N TYR A 74 -5.01 -6.26 -6.64
CA TYR A 74 -6.37 -5.77 -6.76
C TYR A 74 -6.35 -4.28 -7.09
N ILE A 75 -7.01 -3.89 -8.16
CA ILE A 75 -7.09 -2.51 -8.60
C ILE A 75 -8.55 -2.05 -8.50
N ALA A 76 -8.81 -1.06 -7.68
CA ALA A 76 -10.13 -0.44 -7.60
C ALA A 76 -10.35 0.52 -8.77
N ASN A 77 -11.46 0.38 -9.48
CA ASN A 77 -11.78 1.17 -10.68
C ASN A 77 -13.03 2.01 -10.44
N LEU A 78 -12.83 3.30 -10.18
CA LEU A 78 -13.92 4.25 -9.90
C LEU A 78 -14.93 4.39 -11.04
N GLY A 79 -14.44 4.37 -12.29
CA GLY A 79 -15.26 4.64 -13.47
C GLY A 79 -16.07 3.44 -13.95
N THR A 80 -15.57 2.23 -13.74
CA THR A 80 -16.26 0.99 -14.15
C THR A 80 -16.93 0.26 -13.00
N ASN A 81 -16.87 0.79 -11.77
CA ASN A 81 -17.50 0.17 -10.59
C ASN A 81 -17.05 -1.29 -10.41
N SER A 82 -15.75 -1.52 -10.49
CA SER A 82 -15.19 -2.88 -10.49
C SER A 82 -13.86 -2.96 -9.77
N ILE A 83 -13.49 -4.18 -9.41
CA ILE A 83 -12.12 -4.52 -8.98
C ILE A 83 -11.48 -5.38 -10.06
N THR A 84 -10.37 -4.93 -10.63
CA THR A 84 -9.51 -5.75 -11.49
C THR A 84 -8.59 -6.60 -10.64
N ILE A 85 -8.57 -7.92 -10.88
CA ILE A 85 -7.68 -8.88 -10.21
C ILE A 85 -6.60 -9.30 -11.20
N ILE A 86 -5.34 -9.21 -10.79
CA ILE A 86 -4.16 -9.48 -11.61
C ILE A 86 -3.27 -10.50 -10.90
N ASP A 87 -2.77 -11.48 -11.64
CA ASP A 87 -1.69 -12.36 -11.17
C ASP A 87 -0.36 -11.59 -11.19
N THR A 88 0.32 -11.52 -10.06
CA THR A 88 1.52 -10.69 -9.93
C THR A 88 2.76 -11.30 -10.58
N ALA A 89 2.82 -12.62 -10.73
CA ALA A 89 3.95 -13.29 -11.35
C ALA A 89 3.90 -13.18 -12.89
N THR A 90 2.73 -13.44 -13.47
CA THR A 90 2.54 -13.36 -14.93
C THR A 90 2.23 -11.94 -15.41
N LYS A 91 1.77 -11.05 -14.49
CA LYS A 91 1.29 -9.70 -14.79
C LYS A 91 0.11 -9.71 -15.78
N GLU A 92 -0.74 -10.73 -15.66
CA GLU A 92 -1.94 -10.90 -16.47
C GLU A 92 -3.22 -10.66 -15.66
N LYS A 93 -4.18 -10.01 -16.29
CA LYS A 93 -5.50 -9.80 -15.71
C LYS A 93 -6.26 -11.12 -15.66
N LEU A 94 -6.72 -11.49 -14.46
CA LEU A 94 -7.50 -12.69 -14.22
C LEU A 94 -9.01 -12.45 -14.29
N ALA A 95 -9.47 -11.28 -13.80
CA ALA A 95 -10.88 -10.93 -13.76
C ALA A 95 -11.11 -9.44 -13.57
N ASP A 96 -12.29 -8.96 -13.98
CA ASP A 96 -12.90 -7.73 -13.51
C ASP A 96 -14.17 -8.10 -12.75
N VAL A 97 -14.19 -7.84 -11.43
CA VAL A 97 -15.32 -8.15 -10.56
C VAL A 97 -16.17 -6.91 -10.39
N LEU A 98 -17.41 -6.94 -10.87
CA LEU A 98 -18.35 -5.84 -10.66
C LEU A 98 -18.70 -5.72 -9.18
N THR A 99 -18.73 -4.49 -8.70
CA THR A 99 -19.10 -4.12 -7.34
C THR A 99 -20.24 -3.12 -7.36
N ASP A 100 -20.23 -2.13 -6.48
CA ASP A 100 -21.21 -1.04 -6.55
C ASP A 100 -20.52 0.28 -6.94
N THR A 101 -21.29 1.35 -6.99
CA THR A 101 -20.93 2.63 -7.60
C THR A 101 -19.64 3.23 -7.01
N LYS A 102 -18.68 3.50 -7.90
CA LYS A 102 -17.38 4.09 -7.62
C LYS A 102 -16.54 3.27 -6.63
N ALA A 103 -16.10 2.08 -7.04
CA ALA A 103 -15.10 1.29 -6.32
C ALA A 103 -13.84 2.13 -6.11
N HIS A 104 -13.54 2.49 -4.86
CA HIS A 104 -12.49 3.43 -4.50
C HIS A 104 -11.24 2.75 -3.95
N ASP A 105 -11.44 1.76 -3.08
CA ASP A 105 -10.37 1.04 -2.42
C ASP A 105 -10.73 -0.44 -2.25
N VAL A 106 -9.74 -1.27 -2.01
CA VAL A 106 -9.93 -2.68 -1.74
C VAL A 106 -9.07 -3.13 -0.56
N ALA A 107 -9.70 -3.78 0.41
CA ALA A 107 -9.03 -4.46 1.51
C ALA A 107 -9.04 -5.97 1.28
N VAL A 108 -7.98 -6.66 1.69
CA VAL A 108 -7.88 -8.14 1.58
C VAL A 108 -7.72 -8.72 2.98
N SER A 109 -8.45 -9.79 3.28
CA SER A 109 -8.36 -10.48 4.56
C SER A 109 -6.97 -11.09 4.78
N PRO A 110 -6.50 -11.23 6.03
CA PRO A 110 -5.17 -11.77 6.33
C PRO A 110 -4.92 -13.19 5.79
N ASP A 111 -5.97 -13.99 5.63
CA ASP A 111 -5.91 -15.32 5.02
C ASP A 111 -6.01 -15.33 3.50
N GLY A 112 -6.18 -14.15 2.88
CA GLY A 112 -6.27 -13.98 1.43
C GLY A 112 -7.56 -14.48 0.78
N LYS A 113 -8.56 -14.92 1.54
CA LYS A 113 -9.76 -15.54 0.98
C LYS A 113 -10.87 -14.56 0.60
N ILE A 114 -10.88 -13.41 1.26
CA ILE A 114 -11.91 -12.39 1.08
C ILE A 114 -11.22 -11.08 0.66
N ALA A 115 -11.73 -10.46 -0.39
CA ALA A 115 -11.45 -9.06 -0.68
C ALA A 115 -12.73 -8.24 -0.45
N VAL A 116 -12.59 -6.98 -0.07
CA VAL A 116 -13.72 -6.08 0.17
C VAL A 116 -13.48 -4.78 -0.59
N SER A 117 -14.37 -4.47 -1.52
CA SER A 117 -14.41 -3.17 -2.21
C SER A 117 -15.13 -2.14 -1.36
N CYS A 118 -14.55 -0.95 -1.22
CA CYS A 118 -15.21 0.22 -0.67
C CYS A 118 -15.81 1.03 -1.82
N ASN A 119 -17.13 1.20 -1.86
CA ASN A 119 -17.85 1.82 -2.95
C ASN A 119 -18.29 3.22 -2.54
N VAL A 120 -17.46 4.22 -2.81
CA VAL A 120 -17.62 5.59 -2.30
C VAL A 120 -18.88 6.28 -2.80
N GLY A 121 -19.33 5.94 -4.02
CA GLY A 121 -20.54 6.51 -4.61
C GLY A 121 -21.85 5.98 -3.98
N ALA A 122 -21.84 4.71 -3.57
CA ALA A 122 -23.01 4.05 -2.99
C ALA A 122 -23.04 4.09 -1.44
N GLY A 123 -21.92 4.38 -0.78
CA GLY A 123 -21.83 4.36 0.69
C GLY A 123 -21.94 2.94 1.26
N ASN A 124 -21.39 1.98 0.56
CA ASN A 124 -21.43 0.56 0.93
C ASN A 124 -20.11 -0.15 0.65
N ILE A 125 -20.02 -1.39 1.06
CA ILE A 125 -18.92 -2.30 0.77
C ILE A 125 -19.43 -3.55 0.05
N THR A 126 -18.60 -4.12 -0.82
CA THR A 126 -18.89 -5.40 -1.51
C THR A 126 -17.85 -6.44 -1.15
N PHE A 127 -18.27 -7.55 -0.57
CA PHE A 127 -17.44 -8.73 -0.31
C PHE A 127 -17.23 -9.53 -1.59
N ILE A 128 -15.99 -9.95 -1.83
CA ILE A 128 -15.56 -10.72 -3.00
C ILE A 128 -14.90 -12.00 -2.48
N ASP A 129 -15.37 -13.15 -2.94
CA ASP A 129 -14.69 -14.42 -2.74
C ASP A 129 -13.52 -14.51 -3.72
N VAL A 130 -12.31 -14.62 -3.18
CA VAL A 130 -11.06 -14.55 -3.96
C VAL A 130 -10.89 -15.79 -4.85
N ALA A 131 -11.29 -16.97 -4.40
CA ALA A 131 -11.13 -18.21 -5.16
C ALA A 131 -12.01 -18.21 -6.41
N SER A 132 -13.28 -17.87 -6.27
CA SER A 132 -14.22 -17.79 -7.40
C SER A 132 -14.14 -16.47 -8.16
N LYS A 133 -13.49 -15.44 -7.61
CA LYS A 133 -13.43 -14.08 -8.17
C LYS A 133 -14.83 -13.48 -8.41
N LYS A 134 -15.73 -13.66 -7.44
CA LYS A 134 -17.12 -13.19 -7.53
C LYS A 134 -17.50 -12.35 -6.33
N ALA A 135 -18.29 -11.31 -6.58
CA ALA A 135 -18.98 -10.58 -5.51
C ALA A 135 -20.02 -11.51 -4.85
N THR A 136 -20.04 -11.54 -3.53
CA THR A 136 -20.87 -12.45 -2.74
C THR A 136 -21.89 -11.73 -1.89
N HIS A 137 -21.60 -10.52 -1.44
CA HIS A 137 -22.49 -9.76 -0.57
C HIS A 137 -22.15 -8.27 -0.63
N THR A 138 -23.17 -7.42 -0.64
CA THR A 138 -23.04 -5.97 -0.56
C THR A 138 -23.84 -5.47 0.64
N MET A 139 -23.25 -4.57 1.44
CA MET A 139 -23.94 -3.98 2.60
C MET A 139 -23.58 -2.52 2.78
N SER A 140 -24.56 -1.71 3.19
CA SER A 140 -24.35 -0.30 3.53
C SER A 140 -23.53 -0.17 4.81
N THR A 141 -22.63 0.82 4.84
CA THR A 141 -21.82 1.16 6.02
C THR A 141 -22.00 2.61 6.47
N GLY A 142 -21.99 3.54 5.54
CA GLY A 142 -22.15 4.95 5.78
C GLY A 142 -21.83 5.76 4.53
N LYS A 143 -22.09 7.07 4.55
CA LYS A 143 -21.86 7.92 3.37
C LYS A 143 -20.39 7.96 2.98
N LYS A 144 -20.11 7.74 1.69
CA LYS A 144 -18.76 7.73 1.14
C LYS A 144 -17.85 6.69 1.83
N ALA A 145 -18.24 5.40 1.81
CA ALA A 145 -17.34 4.32 2.22
C ALA A 145 -16.07 4.36 1.37
N ILE A 146 -14.95 4.80 1.96
CA ILE A 146 -13.76 5.23 1.20
C ILE A 146 -12.64 4.21 1.25
N THR A 147 -12.34 3.64 2.40
CA THR A 147 -11.27 2.70 2.64
C THR A 147 -11.62 1.78 3.80
N ALA A 148 -10.99 0.61 3.87
CA ALA A 148 -11.20 -0.34 4.95
C ALA A 148 -9.91 -1.07 5.34
N VAL A 149 -9.89 -1.61 6.56
CA VAL A 149 -8.80 -2.45 7.04
C VAL A 149 -9.34 -3.60 7.88
N PHE A 150 -8.82 -4.80 7.65
CA PHE A 150 -9.13 -5.97 8.47
C PHE A 150 -8.34 -5.97 9.77
N SER A 151 -8.93 -6.51 10.83
CA SER A 151 -8.18 -6.92 12.02
C SER A 151 -7.21 -8.08 11.69
N PRO A 152 -6.13 -8.29 12.46
CA PRO A 152 -5.15 -9.34 12.19
C PRO A 152 -5.72 -10.76 12.16
N ASP A 153 -6.81 -11.02 12.88
CA ASP A 153 -7.51 -12.30 12.88
C ASP A 153 -8.56 -12.45 11.76
N GLY A 154 -8.74 -11.40 10.94
CA GLY A 154 -9.66 -11.37 9.82
C GLY A 154 -11.14 -11.34 10.19
N LYS A 155 -11.49 -11.26 11.47
CA LYS A 155 -12.90 -11.34 11.93
C LYS A 155 -13.60 -9.99 11.93
N THR A 156 -12.86 -8.91 11.99
CA THR A 156 -13.39 -7.56 12.05
C THR A 156 -12.88 -6.73 10.88
N LEU A 157 -13.76 -5.93 10.27
CA LEU A 157 -13.40 -4.97 9.25
C LEU A 157 -13.78 -3.57 9.73
N TYR A 158 -12.83 -2.64 9.66
CA TYR A 158 -13.03 -1.23 9.98
C TYR A 158 -13.18 -0.46 8.68
N VAL A 159 -14.33 0.17 8.46
CA VAL A 159 -14.66 0.90 7.23
C VAL A 159 -14.79 2.38 7.52
N ALA A 160 -13.97 3.20 6.87
CA ALA A 160 -14.07 4.65 6.98
C ALA A 160 -15.16 5.19 6.05
N ASN A 161 -16.07 5.96 6.61
CA ASN A 161 -17.15 6.63 5.91
C ASN A 161 -16.88 8.14 5.92
N ALA A 162 -16.20 8.62 4.88
CA ALA A 162 -15.72 10.00 4.79
C ALA A 162 -16.86 11.06 4.83
N GLY A 163 -18.04 10.69 4.34
CA GLY A 163 -19.19 11.59 4.30
C GLY A 163 -19.94 11.76 5.64
N ASP A 164 -19.79 10.79 6.54
CA ASP A 164 -20.43 10.80 7.87
C ASP A 164 -19.40 11.04 9.00
N ALA A 165 -18.13 11.12 8.69
CA ALA A 165 -17.03 11.15 9.67
C ALA A 165 -17.12 10.00 10.69
N THR A 166 -17.40 8.78 10.22
CA THR A 166 -17.55 7.59 11.06
C THR A 166 -16.65 6.44 10.60
N ILE A 167 -16.38 5.53 11.52
CA ILE A 167 -15.77 4.22 11.23
C ILE A 167 -16.79 3.15 11.60
N SER A 168 -17.27 2.41 10.60
CA SER A 168 -18.14 1.24 10.83
C SER A 168 -17.28 0.03 11.17
N VAL A 169 -17.59 -0.64 12.28
CA VAL A 169 -16.96 -1.89 12.71
C VAL A 169 -17.87 -3.03 12.28
N VAL A 170 -17.42 -3.81 11.31
CA VAL A 170 -18.20 -4.89 10.69
C VAL A 170 -17.67 -6.24 11.16
N ASP A 171 -18.56 -7.09 11.65
CA ASP A 171 -18.26 -8.52 11.85
C ASP A 171 -18.27 -9.21 10.47
N VAL A 172 -17.13 -9.78 10.10
CA VAL A 172 -16.89 -10.33 8.76
C VAL A 172 -17.71 -11.61 8.52
N ASN A 173 -17.95 -12.41 9.55
CA ASN A 173 -18.70 -13.66 9.43
C ASN A 173 -20.19 -13.40 9.26
N THR A 174 -20.76 -12.55 10.12
CA THR A 174 -22.19 -12.24 10.10
C THR A 174 -22.56 -11.15 9.09
N LYS A 175 -21.57 -10.42 8.57
CA LYS A 175 -21.74 -9.28 7.67
C LYS A 175 -22.68 -8.22 8.25
N LYS A 176 -22.46 -7.88 9.53
CA LYS A 176 -23.24 -6.88 10.25
C LYS A 176 -22.35 -5.83 10.88
N ILE A 177 -22.82 -4.59 10.90
CA ILE A 177 -22.18 -3.55 11.69
C ILE A 177 -22.47 -3.85 13.17
N VAL A 178 -21.39 -4.03 13.95
CA VAL A 178 -21.50 -4.31 15.40
C VAL A 178 -21.23 -3.06 16.25
N LYS A 179 -20.52 -2.07 15.68
CA LYS A 179 -20.26 -0.77 16.30
C LYS A 179 -20.08 0.29 15.22
N THR A 180 -20.29 1.55 15.61
CA THR A 180 -19.91 2.71 14.80
C THR A 180 -19.16 3.69 15.70
N PHE A 181 -17.95 4.08 15.29
CA PHE A 181 -17.13 5.06 16.00
C PHE A 181 -17.21 6.41 15.31
N THR A 182 -17.01 7.50 16.04
CA THR A 182 -16.72 8.79 15.44
C THR A 182 -15.31 8.77 14.88
N GLY A 183 -15.16 9.09 13.61
CA GLY A 183 -13.88 9.07 12.89
C GLY A 183 -13.38 10.46 12.54
N ALA A 184 -12.47 10.50 11.57
CA ALA A 184 -11.92 11.73 11.02
C ALA A 184 -12.84 12.33 9.97
N LYS A 185 -12.89 13.67 9.88
CA LYS A 185 -13.66 14.38 8.87
C LYS A 185 -13.01 14.26 7.49
N GLY A 186 -13.75 13.70 6.55
CA GLY A 186 -13.24 13.50 5.20
C GLY A 186 -12.08 12.52 5.10
N VAL A 187 -12.00 11.54 6.02
CA VAL A 187 -10.96 10.50 6.06
C VAL A 187 -10.75 9.86 4.69
N MET A 188 -9.49 9.74 4.27
CA MET A 188 -9.09 9.13 2.98
C MET A 188 -8.21 7.90 3.16
N ALA A 189 -7.61 7.73 4.34
CA ALA A 189 -6.74 6.61 4.65
C ALA A 189 -6.90 6.15 6.10
N ILE A 190 -6.90 4.84 6.30
CA ILE A 190 -6.72 4.16 7.58
C ILE A 190 -5.47 3.29 7.49
N LYS A 191 -4.54 3.45 8.40
CA LYS A 191 -3.36 2.58 8.49
C LYS A 191 -3.19 2.08 9.92
N PRO A 192 -3.24 0.75 10.14
CA PRO A 192 -2.96 0.19 11.45
C PRO A 192 -1.46 0.24 11.76
N THR A 193 -1.14 0.32 13.04
CA THR A 193 0.20 -0.03 13.53
C THR A 193 0.46 -1.53 13.35
N ALA A 194 1.73 -1.94 13.35
CA ALA A 194 2.10 -3.35 13.11
C ALA A 194 1.47 -4.33 14.11
N ASN A 195 1.29 -3.92 15.36
CA ASN A 195 0.64 -4.70 16.42
C ASN A 195 -0.88 -4.45 16.54
N PHE A 196 -1.43 -3.63 15.65
CA PHE A 196 -2.86 -3.28 15.61
C PHE A 196 -3.41 -2.67 16.91
N ASP A 197 -2.58 -1.96 17.66
CA ASP A 197 -3.01 -1.23 18.86
C ASP A 197 -3.59 0.14 18.55
N GLN A 198 -3.26 0.71 17.38
CA GLN A 198 -3.79 1.98 16.89
C GLN A 198 -4.13 1.91 15.40
N LEU A 199 -5.15 2.67 15.03
CA LEU A 199 -5.48 3.04 13.65
C LEU A 199 -5.13 4.50 13.46
N TRP A 200 -4.26 4.78 12.51
CA TRP A 200 -3.91 6.13 12.09
C TRP A 200 -4.85 6.55 10.96
N LEU A 201 -5.59 7.63 11.20
CA LEU A 201 -6.57 8.20 10.28
C LEU A 201 -6.07 9.56 9.84
N ASN A 202 -6.09 9.85 8.55
CA ASN A 202 -5.95 11.24 8.13
C ASN A 202 -7.27 12.00 8.29
N ASP A 203 -7.18 13.26 8.67
CA ASP A 203 -8.29 14.21 8.69
C ASP A 203 -7.91 15.42 7.82
N PRO A 204 -8.20 15.34 6.51
CA PRO A 204 -7.83 16.39 5.57
C PRO A 204 -8.66 17.67 5.74
N THR A 205 -9.77 17.61 6.48
CA THR A 205 -10.62 18.76 6.76
C THR A 205 -10.07 19.63 7.88
N ASP A 206 -9.60 18.99 8.95
CA ASP A 206 -9.06 19.68 10.13
C ASP A 206 -7.50 19.67 10.15
N ASP A 207 -6.87 19.27 9.02
CA ASP A 207 -5.41 19.24 8.86
C ASP A 207 -4.69 18.44 9.94
N LYS A 208 -5.14 17.19 10.20
CA LYS A 208 -4.63 16.34 11.28
C LYS A 208 -4.42 14.89 10.86
N LEU A 209 -3.62 14.19 11.64
CA LEU A 209 -3.70 12.74 11.78
C LEU A 209 -4.30 12.43 13.16
N LEU A 210 -5.25 11.49 13.20
CA LEU A 210 -5.91 11.03 14.42
C LEU A 210 -5.45 9.60 14.71
N LEU A 211 -5.15 9.32 15.98
CA LEU A 211 -4.72 8.00 16.46
C LEU A 211 -5.90 7.40 17.25
N MET A 212 -6.56 6.42 16.66
CA MET A 212 -7.75 5.79 17.22
C MET A 212 -7.40 4.42 17.80
N ASN A 213 -7.90 4.13 18.99
CA ASN A 213 -7.88 2.79 19.54
C ASN A 213 -8.94 1.91 18.83
N PRO A 214 -8.57 0.81 18.17
CA PRO A 214 -9.52 0.00 17.40
C PRO A 214 -10.55 -0.73 18.25
N LYS A 215 -10.28 -0.98 19.54
CA LYS A 215 -11.20 -1.70 20.43
C LYS A 215 -12.27 -0.78 20.99
N THR A 216 -11.90 0.44 21.32
CA THR A 216 -12.79 1.40 22.00
C THR A 216 -13.37 2.47 21.08
N GLY A 217 -12.67 2.76 19.96
CA GLY A 217 -12.99 3.87 19.05
C GLY A 217 -12.59 5.25 19.59
N LEU A 218 -11.88 5.29 20.72
CA LEU A 218 -11.40 6.55 21.27
C LEU A 218 -10.25 7.11 20.47
N ILE A 219 -10.27 8.41 20.19
CA ILE A 219 -9.12 9.14 19.66
C ILE A 219 -8.19 9.42 20.83
N GLU A 220 -7.06 8.71 20.87
CA GLU A 220 -6.06 8.79 21.94
C GLU A 220 -5.08 9.95 21.75
N ALA A 221 -4.90 10.37 20.51
CA ALA A 221 -4.02 11.49 20.16
C ALA A 221 -4.38 12.08 18.80
N SER A 222 -3.94 13.33 18.59
CA SER A 222 -3.95 13.97 17.29
C SER A 222 -2.62 14.66 17.02
N ILE A 223 -2.25 14.74 15.73
CA ILE A 223 -1.02 15.38 15.24
C ILE A 223 -1.43 16.40 14.20
N ASP A 224 -1.01 17.65 14.35
CA ASP A 224 -1.26 18.69 13.35
C ASP A 224 -0.38 18.43 12.12
N VAL A 225 -1.04 18.28 10.97
CA VAL A 225 -0.42 18.06 9.66
C VAL A 225 -1.11 18.97 8.65
N PRO A 226 -0.65 20.21 8.51
CA PRO A 226 -1.32 21.19 7.67
C PRO A 226 -1.26 20.85 6.19
N GLY A 227 -2.22 21.30 5.42
CA GLY A 227 -2.21 21.21 3.97
C GLY A 227 -2.82 19.95 3.37
N GLU A 228 -3.92 19.49 3.92
CA GLU A 228 -4.70 18.36 3.40
C GLU A 228 -3.90 17.05 3.38
N PRO A 229 -3.62 16.45 4.58
CA PRO A 229 -2.95 15.14 4.64
C PRO A 229 -3.79 14.10 3.91
N HIS A 230 -3.15 13.29 3.02
CA HIS A 230 -3.86 12.32 2.20
C HIS A 230 -3.34 10.90 2.39
N GLY A 231 -2.43 10.43 1.55
CA GLY A 231 -1.79 9.13 1.74
C GLY A 231 -0.83 9.14 2.92
N LEU A 232 -0.77 8.05 3.66
CA LEU A 232 0.21 7.86 4.72
C LEU A 232 0.75 6.42 4.73
N VAL A 233 1.99 6.26 5.17
CA VAL A 233 2.63 4.95 5.31
C VAL A 233 3.57 4.94 6.52
N HIS A 234 3.57 3.83 7.27
CA HIS A 234 4.50 3.59 8.36
C HIS A 234 5.81 3.02 7.82
N SER A 235 6.94 3.41 8.43
CA SER A 235 8.19 2.66 8.27
C SER A 235 8.03 1.23 8.79
N PRO A 236 8.78 0.23 8.26
CA PRO A 236 8.68 -1.15 8.72
C PRO A 236 8.96 -1.35 10.21
N ASP A 237 9.80 -0.50 10.80
CA ASP A 237 10.12 -0.52 12.24
C ASP A 237 9.09 0.23 13.10
N GLY A 238 8.07 0.84 12.46
CA GLY A 238 6.99 1.57 13.13
C GLY A 238 7.39 2.90 13.77
N LYS A 239 8.65 3.36 13.62
CA LYS A 239 9.14 4.59 14.27
C LYS A 239 8.81 5.87 13.53
N THR A 240 8.46 5.76 12.26
CA THR A 240 8.22 6.90 11.38
C THR A 240 6.93 6.71 10.59
N VAL A 241 6.18 7.78 10.42
CA VAL A 241 5.08 7.89 9.45
C VAL A 241 5.44 8.94 8.41
N TYR A 242 5.21 8.60 7.15
CA TYR A 242 5.34 9.52 6.04
C TYR A 242 3.95 9.89 5.54
N VAL A 243 3.71 11.17 5.28
CA VAL A 243 2.40 11.67 4.85
C VAL A 243 2.52 12.70 3.73
N GLY A 244 1.72 12.52 2.68
CA GLY A 244 1.58 13.49 1.60
C GLY A 244 0.63 14.62 1.99
N GLN A 245 1.02 15.87 1.74
CA GLN A 245 0.25 17.07 2.03
C GLN A 245 -0.12 17.75 0.70
N ARG A 246 -1.33 17.48 0.22
CA ARG A 246 -1.77 17.84 -1.13
C ARG A 246 -1.70 19.33 -1.45
N LYS A 247 -2.23 20.18 -0.55
CA LYS A 247 -2.29 21.64 -0.76
C LYS A 247 -0.94 22.32 -0.67
N LEU A 248 0.01 21.71 0.06
CA LEU A 248 1.36 22.25 0.24
C LEU A 248 2.38 21.62 -0.72
N ASN A 249 1.96 20.64 -1.54
CA ASN A 249 2.84 20.00 -2.52
C ASN A 249 4.11 19.38 -1.91
N GLN A 250 3.97 18.79 -0.73
CA GLN A 250 5.09 18.31 0.07
C GLN A 250 4.81 16.96 0.71
N ILE A 251 5.85 16.33 1.22
CA ILE A 251 5.80 15.14 2.08
C ILE A 251 6.41 15.49 3.44
N SER A 252 5.81 14.99 4.51
CA SER A 252 6.34 15.12 5.87
C SER A 252 6.72 13.78 6.47
N MET A 253 7.76 13.80 7.29
CA MET A 253 8.22 12.72 8.15
C MET A 253 7.81 13.03 9.59
N ILE A 254 7.12 12.09 10.23
CA ILE A 254 6.61 12.21 11.59
C ILE A 254 7.26 11.12 12.44
N ASP A 255 7.88 11.52 13.55
CA ASP A 255 8.35 10.58 14.57
C ASP A 255 7.16 10.09 15.42
N THR A 256 6.96 8.77 15.47
CA THR A 256 5.77 8.17 16.12
C THR A 256 5.80 8.27 17.65
N THR A 257 6.97 8.37 18.24
CA THR A 257 7.14 8.49 19.71
C THR A 257 6.83 9.90 20.18
N SER A 258 7.47 10.91 19.57
CA SER A 258 7.24 12.31 19.91
C SER A 258 5.96 12.87 19.30
N ARG A 259 5.41 12.21 18.30
CA ARG A 259 4.22 12.63 17.52
C ARG A 259 4.40 14.01 16.89
N LYS A 260 5.59 14.30 16.39
CA LYS A 260 5.94 15.58 15.77
C LYS A 260 6.45 15.39 14.35
N ILE A 261 6.16 16.35 13.50
CA ILE A 261 6.81 16.48 12.21
C ILE A 261 8.29 16.81 12.48
N VAL A 262 9.20 15.93 12.02
CA VAL A 262 10.65 16.10 12.16
C VAL A 262 11.31 16.61 10.89
N LYS A 263 10.65 16.43 9.75
CA LYS A 263 11.11 16.93 8.46
C LYS A 263 9.98 17.08 7.47
N THR A 264 10.11 18.06 6.58
CA THR A 264 9.21 18.30 5.46
C THR A 264 10.02 18.63 4.20
N THR A 265 9.59 18.14 3.05
CA THR A 265 10.28 18.40 1.76
C THR A 265 9.24 18.62 0.66
N PRO A 266 9.37 19.66 -0.16
CA PRO A 266 8.59 19.81 -1.39
C PRO A 266 8.85 18.63 -2.33
N ILE A 267 7.77 18.08 -2.93
CA ILE A 267 7.91 16.86 -3.73
C ILE A 267 7.28 16.99 -5.13
N GLY A 268 6.35 17.89 -5.33
CA GLY A 268 5.60 18.07 -6.57
C GLY A 268 4.12 18.26 -6.32
N GLN A 269 3.40 18.60 -7.39
CA GLN A 269 2.01 19.03 -7.28
C GLN A 269 1.07 17.87 -6.90
N ARG A 270 0.37 18.04 -5.77
CA ARG A 270 -0.65 17.14 -5.26
C ARG A 270 -0.13 15.71 -5.02
N PRO A 271 0.74 15.52 -4.01
CA PRO A 271 1.15 14.17 -3.61
C PRO A 271 -0.05 13.41 -3.05
N ASP A 272 -0.32 12.23 -3.60
CA ASP A 272 -1.47 11.40 -3.24
C ASP A 272 -1.06 10.20 -2.38
N MET A 273 -1.07 8.99 -2.93
CA MET A 273 -0.75 7.78 -2.18
C MET A 273 0.74 7.53 -2.10
N LEU A 274 1.16 6.85 -1.04
CA LEU A 274 2.54 6.49 -0.78
C LEU A 274 2.67 4.99 -0.54
N ALA A 275 3.82 4.45 -0.92
CA ALA A 275 4.30 3.14 -0.50
C ALA A 275 5.74 3.24 -0.02
N ILE A 276 6.19 2.27 0.77
CA ILE A 276 7.58 2.17 1.24
C ILE A 276 8.13 0.80 0.91
N SER A 277 9.43 0.74 0.57
CA SER A 277 10.12 -0.53 0.36
C SER A 277 10.18 -1.36 1.65
N SER A 278 10.25 -2.69 1.53
CA SER A 278 10.30 -3.60 2.68
C SER A 278 11.50 -3.36 3.59
N ASP A 279 12.63 -2.87 3.04
CA ASP A 279 13.83 -2.49 3.79
C ASP A 279 13.71 -1.09 4.46
N GLY A 280 12.59 -0.39 4.24
CA GLY A 280 12.32 0.93 4.82
C GLY A 280 13.16 2.08 4.28
N LYS A 281 13.93 1.89 3.18
CA LYS A 281 14.87 2.92 2.70
C LYS A 281 14.32 3.82 1.63
N THR A 282 13.29 3.39 0.91
CA THR A 282 12.76 4.12 -0.24
C THR A 282 11.24 4.30 -0.13
N ILE A 283 10.79 5.54 -0.31
CA ILE A 283 9.38 5.89 -0.39
C ILE A 283 9.04 6.18 -1.84
N PHE A 284 7.90 5.70 -2.27
CA PHE A 284 7.33 5.93 -3.59
C PHE A 284 6.07 6.78 -3.43
N VAL A 285 6.01 7.91 -4.10
CA VAL A 285 4.93 8.89 -3.94
C VAL A 285 4.30 9.23 -5.28
N ALA A 286 3.00 9.02 -5.39
CA ALA A 286 2.22 9.49 -6.54
C ALA A 286 2.16 11.01 -6.54
N ILE A 287 2.65 11.64 -7.60
CA ILE A 287 2.54 13.08 -7.84
C ILE A 287 1.47 13.28 -8.92
N ARG A 288 0.23 13.42 -8.45
CA ARG A 288 -0.96 13.27 -9.30
C ARG A 288 -1.01 14.26 -10.45
N ASP A 289 -0.85 15.54 -10.16
CA ASP A 289 -1.03 16.60 -11.15
C ASP A 289 0.18 16.76 -12.09
N GLU A 290 1.28 16.04 -11.81
CA GLU A 290 2.45 15.96 -12.70
C GLU A 290 2.49 14.65 -13.51
N ASN A 291 1.60 13.69 -13.27
CA ASN A 291 1.63 12.34 -13.85
C ASN A 291 2.99 11.68 -13.63
N LYS A 292 3.45 11.64 -12.36
CA LYS A 292 4.76 11.07 -12.00
C LYS A 292 4.68 10.24 -10.74
N LEU A 293 5.59 9.28 -10.65
CA LEU A 293 5.97 8.62 -9.40
C LEU A 293 7.30 9.20 -8.94
N ALA A 294 7.35 9.78 -7.74
CA ALA A 294 8.59 10.20 -7.13
C ALA A 294 9.21 9.07 -6.31
N VAL A 295 10.51 8.86 -6.45
CA VAL A 295 11.34 7.93 -5.68
C VAL A 295 12.14 8.74 -4.69
N VAL A 296 11.92 8.51 -3.39
CA VAL A 296 12.37 9.38 -2.30
C VAL A 296 13.14 8.56 -1.28
N SER A 297 14.24 9.10 -0.77
CA SER A 297 14.97 8.52 0.35
C SER A 297 14.15 8.65 1.63
N ALA A 298 13.88 7.55 2.31
CA ALA A 298 13.15 7.54 3.58
C ALA A 298 13.96 8.21 4.72
N ALA A 299 15.28 8.18 4.64
CA ALA A 299 16.14 8.72 5.68
C ALA A 299 16.11 10.25 5.79
N ASP A 300 15.99 10.94 4.64
CA ASP A 300 16.16 12.37 4.58
C ASP A 300 15.18 13.10 3.65
N LEU A 301 14.19 12.38 3.10
CA LEU A 301 13.19 12.88 2.15
C LEU A 301 13.79 13.49 0.87
N SER A 302 15.04 13.19 0.52
CA SER A 302 15.62 13.64 -0.75
C SER A 302 14.99 12.90 -1.92
N VAL A 303 14.56 13.64 -2.94
CA VAL A 303 13.99 13.08 -4.17
C VAL A 303 15.14 12.55 -5.04
N LYS A 304 15.19 11.24 -5.25
CA LYS A 304 16.22 10.58 -6.06
C LYS A 304 15.93 10.69 -7.56
N THR A 305 14.67 10.47 -7.94
CA THR A 305 14.19 10.59 -9.31
C THR A 305 12.68 10.72 -9.36
N LYS A 306 12.16 11.13 -10.52
CA LYS A 306 10.73 11.10 -10.83
C LYS A 306 10.51 10.33 -12.13
N ILE A 307 9.61 9.38 -12.13
CA ILE A 307 9.28 8.51 -13.26
C ILE A 307 7.98 9.00 -13.87
N ASN A 308 7.95 9.24 -15.18
CA ASN A 308 6.71 9.60 -15.87
C ASN A 308 5.77 8.40 -15.96
N THR A 309 4.49 8.62 -15.72
CA THR A 309 3.43 7.62 -15.77
C THR A 309 2.38 7.98 -16.82
N SER A 310 1.46 7.07 -17.11
CA SER A 310 0.48 7.22 -18.21
C SER A 310 -0.66 8.21 -17.93
N GLY A 311 -0.76 8.77 -16.71
CA GLY A 311 -1.64 9.90 -16.44
C GLY A 311 -2.53 9.76 -15.21
N GLU A 312 -2.64 10.87 -14.47
CA GLU A 312 -3.36 11.01 -13.22
C GLU A 312 -2.99 9.92 -12.20
N THR A 313 -1.71 9.87 -11.85
CA THR A 313 -1.09 8.91 -10.94
C THR A 313 -1.72 9.01 -9.55
N HIS A 314 -2.25 7.89 -9.01
CA HIS A 314 -2.91 7.92 -7.71
C HIS A 314 -2.46 6.81 -6.78
N GLY A 315 -2.92 5.58 -6.98
CA GLY A 315 -2.62 4.44 -6.12
C GLY A 315 -1.20 3.95 -6.29
N VAL A 316 -0.52 3.66 -5.19
CA VAL A 316 0.86 3.14 -5.18
C VAL A 316 0.94 1.99 -4.19
N ALA A 317 1.50 0.86 -4.61
CA ALA A 317 1.79 -0.26 -3.74
C ALA A 317 3.16 -0.86 -4.09
N TYR A 318 3.89 -1.30 -3.07
CA TYR A 318 5.21 -1.94 -3.21
C TYR A 318 5.13 -3.42 -2.88
N ARG A 319 5.91 -4.23 -3.58
CA ARG A 319 6.19 -5.64 -3.27
C ARG A 319 7.63 -6.00 -3.59
N ASP A 320 8.17 -7.01 -2.89
CA ASP A 320 9.46 -7.64 -3.18
C ASP A 320 9.39 -8.57 -4.37
#